data_ed3dcab5d0dd231e2c639af564b3cac6
#
_entry.id   ed3dcab5d0dd231e2c639af564b3cac6
#
_cell.length_a   1.000
_cell.length_b   1.000
_cell.length_c   1.000
_cell.angle_alpha   90.00
_cell.angle_beta   90.00
_cell.angle_gamma   90.00
#
_symmetry.space_group_name_H-M   'P 1'
#
loop_
_entity.id
_entity.type
_entity.pdbx_description
1 polymer ?
#
loop_
_entity_poly.entity_id
_entity_poly.type
_entity_poly.pdbx_seq_one_letter_code
_entity_poly.pdbx_strand_id
1 'polypeptide(L)'
;MCYNILNIIQAGKSMTLQQLKYIVTVAQTGTITEAAGKLYISQPSLTNAIHELEKEMNITIFNRTNKGISVSKEGEEFLSYARQILDQAAILEDKYKGDNGGRKQYCISTQHYSFAVNAFVDLIKQFGQNEYDFSLRETQTYEIIEDVARLRSEIGILFINDFNEAVIRKILKSYELEFHELFTAKPHVFISRKHPLAQCSVIHNGQLEEYPYLSFEQGEHNSFYFSEEIFSETARKKNIRVRDRATLFNLLIGLNGYTVSSCLLYTSPSPRDCS
;
A
#
# COMPACT_ATOMS: atom_id res chain seq x y z
N MET A 1 51.01 23.13 -23.53
CA MET A 1 50.76 21.71 -23.22
C MET A 1 49.28 21.50 -23.03
N CYS A 2 48.57 21.18 -24.11
CA CYS A 2 47.11 20.94 -24.08
C CYS A 2 46.86 19.45 -23.78
N TYR A 3 46.31 19.16 -22.62
CA TYR A 3 45.82 17.81 -22.32
C TYR A 3 44.38 17.67 -22.85
N ASN A 4 44.25 16.95 -23.97
CA ASN A 4 42.97 16.44 -24.44
C ASN A 4 42.54 15.27 -23.53
N ILE A 5 41.58 15.51 -22.66
CA ILE A 5 40.84 14.44 -22.00
C ILE A 5 39.73 14.05 -22.97
N LEU A 6 39.99 13.07 -23.81
CA LEU A 6 38.93 12.31 -24.51
C LEU A 6 38.24 11.43 -23.48
N ASN A 7 37.15 11.89 -22.87
CA ASN A 7 36.20 11.02 -22.23
C ASN A 7 35.53 10.18 -23.33
N ILE A 8 36.04 8.96 -23.53
CA ILE A 8 35.31 7.94 -24.25
C ILE A 8 34.15 7.56 -23.33
N ILE A 9 33.00 8.20 -23.55
CA ILE A 9 31.73 7.68 -23.07
C ILE A 9 31.55 6.38 -23.86
N GLN A 10 31.97 5.25 -23.28
CA GLN A 10 31.46 3.96 -23.69
C GLN A 10 29.95 4.07 -23.56
N ALA A 11 29.25 4.08 -24.69
CA ALA A 11 27.84 3.81 -24.74
C ALA A 11 27.63 2.36 -24.31
N GLY A 12 27.71 2.10 -23.00
CA GLY A 12 27.34 0.86 -22.39
C GLY A 12 25.89 0.60 -22.76
N LYS A 13 25.56 -0.58 -23.21
CA LYS A 13 24.18 -1.01 -23.36
C LYS A 13 23.48 -0.76 -22.03
N SER A 14 22.59 0.20 -21.99
CA SER A 14 21.80 0.49 -20.77
C SER A 14 20.71 -0.56 -20.64
N MET A 15 20.47 -1.02 -19.43
CA MET A 15 19.33 -1.87 -19.07
C MET A 15 18.04 -1.41 -19.74
N THR A 16 17.26 -2.32 -20.30
CA THR A 16 16.02 -2.03 -21.02
C THR A 16 14.79 -2.56 -20.27
N LEU A 17 13.64 -1.91 -20.47
CA LEU A 17 12.36 -2.42 -19.96
C LEU A 17 12.06 -3.84 -20.47
N GLN A 18 12.49 -4.18 -21.65
CA GLN A 18 12.32 -5.50 -22.22
C GLN A 18 13.10 -6.56 -21.43
N GLN A 19 14.34 -6.27 -21.02
CA GLN A 19 15.13 -7.17 -20.17
C GLN A 19 14.48 -7.33 -18.79
N LEU A 20 13.95 -6.26 -18.20
CA LEU A 20 13.19 -6.33 -16.94
C LEU A 20 11.96 -7.23 -17.10
N LYS A 21 11.20 -7.09 -18.19
CA LYS A 21 10.06 -7.97 -18.50
C LYS A 21 10.47 -9.43 -18.62
N TYR A 22 11.62 -9.70 -19.22
CA TYR A 22 12.15 -11.06 -19.36
C TYR A 22 12.43 -11.71 -18.01
N ILE A 23 13.17 -11.05 -17.13
CA ILE A 23 13.51 -11.62 -15.81
C ILE A 23 12.28 -11.78 -14.92
N VAL A 24 11.33 -10.85 -14.95
CA VAL A 24 10.09 -10.98 -14.19
C VAL A 24 9.27 -12.18 -14.69
N THR A 25 9.17 -12.37 -16.01
CA THR A 25 8.47 -13.52 -16.59
C THR A 25 9.14 -14.85 -16.22
N VAL A 26 10.47 -14.90 -16.25
CA VAL A 26 11.24 -16.11 -15.84
C VAL A 26 11.03 -16.43 -14.36
N ALA A 27 11.04 -15.42 -13.50
CA ALA A 27 10.75 -15.60 -12.06
C ALA A 27 9.34 -16.15 -11.80
N GLN A 28 8.35 -15.74 -12.60
CA GLN A 28 6.96 -16.19 -12.48
C GLN A 28 6.76 -17.62 -12.98
N THR A 29 7.48 -18.04 -14.02
CA THR A 29 7.30 -19.35 -14.64
C THR A 29 8.18 -20.44 -14.02
N GLY A 30 9.30 -20.05 -13.40
CA GLY A 30 10.25 -20.98 -12.80
C GLY A 30 11.15 -21.70 -13.81
N THR A 31 10.94 -21.54 -15.13
CA THR A 31 11.78 -22.13 -16.19
C THR A 31 11.98 -21.17 -17.37
N ILE A 32 13.20 -21.18 -17.96
CA ILE A 32 13.50 -20.35 -19.15
C ILE A 32 12.67 -20.80 -20.35
N THR A 33 12.43 -22.09 -20.49
CA THR A 33 11.70 -22.64 -21.65
C THR A 33 10.25 -22.16 -21.66
N GLU A 34 9.56 -22.21 -20.52
CA GLU A 34 8.18 -21.74 -20.41
C GLU A 34 8.10 -20.21 -20.57
N ALA A 35 9.04 -19.48 -19.96
CA ALA A 35 9.13 -18.04 -20.13
C ALA A 35 9.33 -17.63 -21.59
N ALA A 36 10.22 -18.30 -22.30
CA ALA A 36 10.48 -18.06 -23.71
C ALA A 36 9.21 -18.28 -24.56
N GLY A 37 8.45 -19.33 -24.26
CA GLY A 37 7.16 -19.60 -24.90
C GLY A 37 6.14 -18.47 -24.64
N LYS A 38 6.00 -18.01 -23.40
CA LYS A 38 5.11 -16.89 -23.04
C LYS A 38 5.51 -15.56 -23.68
N LEU A 39 6.81 -15.35 -23.88
CA LEU A 39 7.36 -14.13 -24.47
C LEU A 39 7.47 -14.20 -26.01
N TYR A 40 7.12 -15.31 -26.63
CA TYR A 40 7.24 -15.55 -28.07
C TYR A 40 8.66 -15.31 -28.62
N ILE A 41 9.68 -15.71 -27.86
CA ILE A 41 11.08 -15.63 -28.27
C ILE A 41 11.79 -16.98 -28.13
N SER A 42 12.96 -17.10 -28.75
CA SER A 42 13.76 -18.30 -28.60
C SER A 42 14.40 -18.39 -27.20
N GLN A 43 14.49 -19.61 -26.64
CA GLN A 43 15.15 -19.83 -25.36
C GLN A 43 16.63 -19.34 -25.33
N PRO A 44 17.45 -19.51 -26.38
CA PRO A 44 18.78 -18.92 -26.42
C PRO A 44 18.79 -17.42 -26.33
N SER A 45 17.86 -16.72 -27.02
CA SER A 45 17.74 -15.25 -26.95
C SER A 45 17.40 -14.77 -25.56
N LEU A 46 16.45 -15.45 -24.88
CA LEU A 46 16.09 -15.13 -23.51
C LEU A 46 17.27 -15.36 -22.55
N THR A 47 17.97 -16.48 -22.69
CA THR A 47 19.15 -16.81 -21.88
C THR A 47 20.25 -15.75 -22.04
N ASN A 48 20.54 -15.34 -23.27
CA ASN A 48 21.56 -14.33 -23.54
C ASN A 48 21.16 -12.95 -22.95
N ALA A 49 19.88 -12.54 -23.09
CA ALA A 49 19.41 -11.29 -22.54
C ALA A 49 19.52 -11.24 -21.00
N ILE A 50 19.22 -12.35 -20.31
CA ILE A 50 19.39 -12.47 -18.86
C ILE A 50 20.88 -12.37 -18.49
N HIS A 51 21.73 -13.10 -19.18
CA HIS A 51 23.16 -13.07 -18.93
C HIS A 51 23.80 -11.70 -19.16
N GLU A 52 23.38 -10.99 -20.22
CA GLU A 52 23.83 -9.62 -20.47
C GLU A 52 23.41 -8.68 -19.33
N LEU A 53 22.16 -8.80 -18.83
CA LEU A 53 21.67 -8.00 -17.73
C LEU A 53 22.41 -8.32 -16.41
N GLU A 54 22.57 -9.58 -16.06
CA GLU A 54 23.34 -10.00 -14.87
C GLU A 54 24.78 -9.48 -14.91
N LYS A 55 25.41 -9.55 -16.07
CA LYS A 55 26.76 -9.04 -16.29
C LYS A 55 26.83 -7.51 -16.16
N GLU A 56 25.86 -6.80 -16.73
CA GLU A 56 25.81 -5.35 -16.67
C GLU A 56 25.62 -4.86 -15.23
N MET A 57 24.70 -5.49 -14.48
CA MET A 57 24.41 -5.14 -13.09
C MET A 57 25.42 -5.74 -12.10
N ASN A 58 26.32 -6.62 -12.57
CA ASN A 58 27.28 -7.36 -11.75
C ASN A 58 26.62 -8.13 -10.59
N ILE A 59 25.47 -8.74 -10.86
CA ILE A 59 24.71 -9.57 -9.91
C ILE A 59 24.31 -10.90 -10.54
N THR A 60 24.00 -11.89 -9.71
CA THR A 60 23.37 -13.13 -10.14
C THR A 60 21.90 -13.08 -9.77
N ILE A 61 20.99 -12.99 -10.75
CA ILE A 61 19.54 -12.96 -10.51
C ILE A 61 19.01 -14.39 -10.33
N PHE A 62 19.49 -15.33 -11.15
CA PHE A 62 18.99 -16.69 -11.16
C PHE A 62 20.09 -17.74 -10.93
N ASN A 63 19.80 -18.68 -10.04
CA ASN A 63 20.60 -19.89 -9.87
C ASN A 63 19.98 -21.03 -10.70
N ARG A 64 20.81 -21.76 -11.45
CA ARG A 64 20.36 -22.95 -12.17
C ARG A 64 20.34 -24.14 -11.22
N THR A 65 19.22 -24.86 -11.20
CA THR A 65 19.05 -26.09 -10.41
C THR A 65 18.63 -27.25 -11.31
N ASN A 66 18.76 -28.47 -10.84
CA ASN A 66 18.30 -29.66 -11.56
C ASN A 66 16.79 -29.72 -11.77
N LYS A 67 16.00 -28.85 -11.06
CA LYS A 67 14.55 -28.76 -11.14
C LYS A 67 14.06 -27.51 -11.87
N GLY A 68 14.95 -26.69 -12.42
CA GLY A 68 14.63 -25.44 -13.07
C GLY A 68 15.50 -24.29 -12.58
N ILE A 69 14.88 -23.12 -12.35
CA ILE A 69 15.53 -21.90 -11.90
C ILE A 69 15.03 -21.54 -10.52
N SER A 70 15.94 -21.11 -9.64
CA SER A 70 15.62 -20.44 -8.38
C SER A 70 16.14 -19.01 -8.40
N VAL A 71 15.42 -18.08 -7.79
CA VAL A 71 15.85 -16.68 -7.62
C VAL A 71 16.94 -16.63 -6.54
N SER A 72 18.00 -15.86 -6.76
CA SER A 72 19.01 -15.60 -5.75
C SER A 72 18.51 -14.53 -4.75
N LYS A 73 19.20 -14.35 -3.64
CA LYS A 73 18.86 -13.28 -2.68
C LYS A 73 18.97 -11.88 -3.29
N GLU A 74 20.03 -11.62 -4.06
CA GLU A 74 20.21 -10.36 -4.81
C GLU A 74 19.16 -10.22 -5.91
N GLY A 75 18.79 -11.35 -6.55
CA GLY A 75 17.74 -11.40 -7.57
C GLY A 75 16.36 -11.06 -7.03
N GLU A 76 16.02 -11.47 -5.80
CA GLU A 76 14.74 -11.11 -5.18
C GLU A 76 14.61 -9.59 -5.02
N GLU A 77 15.65 -8.94 -4.52
CA GLU A 77 15.69 -7.50 -4.39
C GLU A 77 15.60 -6.80 -5.75
N PHE A 78 16.42 -7.22 -6.72
CA PHE A 78 16.42 -6.67 -8.07
C PHE A 78 15.05 -6.85 -8.77
N LEU A 79 14.42 -8.01 -8.64
CA LEU A 79 13.09 -8.29 -9.19
C LEU A 79 12.00 -7.42 -8.56
N SER A 80 12.15 -7.04 -7.29
CA SER A 80 11.23 -6.10 -6.65
C SER A 80 11.26 -4.74 -7.34
N TYR A 81 12.45 -4.18 -7.56
CA TYR A 81 12.60 -2.93 -8.31
C TYR A 81 12.19 -3.07 -9.78
N ALA A 82 12.51 -4.19 -10.42
CA ALA A 82 12.13 -4.44 -11.81
C ALA A 82 10.61 -4.41 -12.02
N ARG A 83 9.85 -5.01 -11.10
CA ARG A 83 8.37 -4.96 -11.12
C ARG A 83 7.87 -3.52 -10.98
N GLN A 84 8.42 -2.76 -10.04
CA GLN A 84 8.02 -1.37 -9.85
C GLN A 84 8.26 -0.51 -11.10
N ILE A 85 9.41 -0.67 -11.76
CA ILE A 85 9.72 0.05 -13.01
C ILE A 85 8.74 -0.33 -14.12
N LEU A 86 8.42 -1.63 -14.25
CA LEU A 86 7.46 -2.10 -15.25
C LEU A 86 6.04 -1.59 -14.98
N ASP A 87 5.62 -1.55 -13.72
CA ASP A 87 4.32 -1.01 -13.32
C ASP A 87 4.23 0.49 -13.66
N GLN A 88 5.30 1.27 -13.37
CA GLN A 88 5.35 2.69 -13.75
C GLN A 88 5.34 2.89 -15.27
N ALA A 89 6.05 2.04 -16.01
CA ALA A 89 6.04 2.10 -17.47
C ALA A 89 4.65 1.77 -18.03
N ALA A 90 3.93 0.80 -17.44
CA ALA A 90 2.57 0.47 -17.82
C ALA A 90 1.60 1.64 -17.56
N ILE A 91 1.68 2.29 -16.39
CA ILE A 91 0.88 3.48 -16.08
C ILE A 91 1.14 4.61 -17.10
N LEU A 92 2.40 4.82 -17.45
CA LEU A 92 2.77 5.82 -18.46
C LEU A 92 2.21 5.48 -19.85
N GLU A 93 2.31 4.21 -20.25
CA GLU A 93 1.76 3.74 -21.53
C GLU A 93 0.25 3.86 -21.56
N ASP A 94 -0.46 3.47 -20.51
CA ASP A 94 -1.91 3.59 -20.41
C ASP A 94 -2.36 5.05 -20.46
N LYS A 95 -1.62 5.95 -19.81
CA LYS A 95 -1.93 7.38 -19.82
C LYS A 95 -1.82 8.03 -21.21
N TYR A 96 -0.87 7.58 -22.04
CA TYR A 96 -0.55 8.26 -23.31
C TYR A 96 -0.84 7.42 -24.56
N LYS A 97 -0.93 6.09 -24.48
CA LYS A 97 -1.23 5.22 -25.62
C LYS A 97 -2.60 4.55 -25.52
N GLY A 98 -3.19 4.53 -24.31
CA GLY A 98 -4.50 3.94 -24.10
C GLY A 98 -5.55 4.72 -24.85
N ASP A 99 -6.18 4.07 -25.83
CA ASP A 99 -7.43 4.53 -26.46
C ASP A 99 -8.59 4.28 -25.46
N ASN A 100 -8.34 4.68 -24.20
CA ASN A 100 -9.30 4.59 -23.11
C ASN A 100 -10.30 5.72 -23.30
N GLY A 101 -11.25 5.56 -24.24
CA GLY A 101 -12.30 6.50 -24.61
C GLY A 101 -12.98 7.23 -23.45
N GLY A 102 -12.20 8.02 -22.69
CA GLY A 102 -12.69 8.86 -21.61
C GLY A 102 -12.87 8.18 -20.25
N ARG A 103 -12.50 6.89 -20.06
CA ARG A 103 -12.61 6.23 -18.76
C ARG A 103 -11.61 6.83 -17.76
N LYS A 104 -12.14 7.52 -16.78
CA LYS A 104 -11.33 8.13 -15.73
C LYS A 104 -10.90 7.08 -14.72
N GLN A 105 -9.60 7.01 -14.45
CA GLN A 105 -9.05 6.19 -13.37
C GLN A 105 -8.73 7.08 -12.17
N TYR A 106 -9.00 6.58 -10.98
CA TYR A 106 -8.69 7.29 -9.74
C TYR A 106 -8.60 6.30 -8.58
N CYS A 107 -7.53 6.38 -7.82
CA CYS A 107 -7.30 5.53 -6.67
C CYS A 107 -7.03 6.38 -5.42
N ILE A 108 -7.66 6.02 -4.31
CA ILE A 108 -7.41 6.60 -2.99
C ILE A 108 -6.94 5.49 -2.07
N SER A 109 -5.83 5.69 -1.36
CA SER A 109 -5.42 4.84 -0.25
C SER A 109 -5.73 5.54 1.07
N THR A 110 -6.35 4.86 2.01
CA THR A 110 -6.81 5.43 3.28
C THR A 110 -6.62 4.45 4.43
N GLN A 111 -6.45 4.99 5.63
CA GLN A 111 -6.69 4.23 6.85
C GLN A 111 -8.18 3.86 6.95
N HIS A 112 -8.56 3.04 7.92
CA HIS A 112 -9.92 2.49 8.04
C HIS A 112 -10.95 3.52 8.54
N TYR A 113 -11.22 4.55 7.72
CA TYR A 113 -12.12 5.66 8.07
C TYR A 113 -13.44 5.64 7.29
N SER A 114 -14.56 5.62 8.03
CA SER A 114 -15.90 5.68 7.41
C SER A 114 -16.15 6.96 6.64
N PHE A 115 -15.57 8.10 7.05
CA PHE A 115 -15.73 9.36 6.33
C PHE A 115 -15.10 9.32 4.94
N ALA A 116 -13.96 8.63 4.78
CA ALA A 116 -13.31 8.48 3.48
C ALA A 116 -14.18 7.66 2.52
N VAL A 117 -14.78 6.57 3.03
CA VAL A 117 -15.74 5.77 2.25
C VAL A 117 -16.95 6.59 1.81
N ASN A 118 -17.53 7.38 2.73
CA ASN A 118 -18.69 8.24 2.41
C ASN A 118 -18.33 9.32 1.38
N ALA A 119 -17.18 9.96 1.53
CA ALA A 119 -16.70 10.94 0.55
C ALA A 119 -16.48 10.30 -0.83
N PHE A 120 -15.97 9.07 -0.86
CA PHE A 120 -15.80 8.31 -2.10
C PHE A 120 -17.14 7.95 -2.75
N VAL A 121 -18.15 7.56 -1.97
CA VAL A 121 -19.52 7.35 -2.46
C VAL A 121 -20.08 8.62 -3.09
N ASP A 122 -19.90 9.77 -2.44
CA ASP A 122 -20.40 11.05 -2.95
C ASP A 122 -19.63 11.48 -4.21
N LEU A 123 -18.34 11.22 -4.29
CA LEU A 123 -17.55 11.40 -5.51
C LEU A 123 -18.13 10.59 -6.67
N ILE A 124 -18.39 9.29 -6.46
CA ILE A 124 -18.95 8.42 -7.50
C ILE A 124 -20.32 8.91 -7.96
N LYS A 125 -21.19 9.35 -7.05
CA LYS A 125 -22.50 9.91 -7.41
C LYS A 125 -22.39 11.14 -8.31
N GLN A 126 -21.34 11.99 -8.11
CA GLN A 126 -21.11 13.16 -8.97
C GLN A 126 -20.69 12.80 -10.39
N PHE A 127 -20.01 11.64 -10.59
CA PHE A 127 -19.64 11.17 -11.92
C PHE A 127 -20.83 10.59 -12.70
N GLY A 128 -21.89 10.19 -12.02
CA GLY A 128 -23.15 9.75 -12.61
C GLY A 128 -22.97 8.57 -13.55
N GLN A 129 -23.35 8.75 -14.85
CA GLN A 129 -23.29 7.71 -15.87
C GLN A 129 -21.99 7.69 -16.68
N ASN A 130 -21.00 8.52 -16.35
CA ASN A 130 -19.70 8.49 -17.03
C ASN A 130 -18.97 7.17 -16.73
N GLU A 131 -18.20 6.70 -17.69
CA GLU A 131 -17.31 5.57 -17.46
C GLU A 131 -16.17 5.95 -16.50
N TYR A 132 -15.93 5.12 -15.50
CA TYR A 132 -14.86 5.31 -14.53
C TYR A 132 -14.31 3.96 -14.06
N ASP A 133 -13.08 4.00 -13.55
CA ASP A 133 -12.41 2.89 -12.90
C ASP A 133 -11.76 3.43 -11.62
N PHE A 134 -12.56 3.51 -10.56
CA PHE A 134 -12.14 4.10 -9.29
C PHE A 134 -11.89 3.01 -8.26
N SER A 135 -10.83 3.19 -7.48
CA SER A 135 -10.43 2.29 -6.41
C SER A 135 -10.33 3.03 -5.09
N LEU A 136 -10.87 2.43 -4.03
CA LEU A 136 -10.64 2.84 -2.66
C LEU A 136 -9.94 1.70 -1.93
N ARG A 137 -8.73 1.93 -1.45
CA ARG A 137 -7.89 0.97 -0.76
C ARG A 137 -7.81 1.31 0.72
N GLU A 138 -8.39 0.48 1.58
CA GLU A 138 -8.15 0.57 3.02
C GLU A 138 -6.91 -0.25 3.36
N THR A 139 -5.87 0.42 3.87
CA THR A 139 -4.59 -0.22 4.12
C THR A 139 -3.80 0.48 5.23
N GLN A 140 -2.64 -0.06 5.55
CA GLN A 140 -1.78 0.38 6.65
C GLN A 140 -1.15 1.75 6.37
N THR A 141 -0.85 2.51 7.42
CA THR A 141 -0.34 3.88 7.32
C THR A 141 0.91 4.00 6.44
N TYR A 142 1.88 3.10 6.60
CA TYR A 142 3.09 3.15 5.79
C TYR A 142 2.83 2.79 4.32
N GLU A 143 1.95 1.81 4.06
CA GLU A 143 1.55 1.44 2.70
C GLU A 143 0.81 2.57 1.99
N ILE A 144 0.00 3.37 2.70
CA ILE A 144 -0.64 4.56 2.13
C ILE A 144 0.41 5.53 1.58
N ILE A 145 1.46 5.79 2.37
CA ILE A 145 2.56 6.68 1.96
C ILE A 145 3.27 6.12 0.73
N GLU A 146 3.57 4.82 0.72
CA GLU A 146 4.18 4.17 -0.43
C GLU A 146 3.27 4.15 -1.67
N ASP A 147 1.96 3.96 -1.49
CA ASP A 147 1.01 3.95 -2.60
C ASP A 147 1.02 5.29 -3.34
N VAL A 148 1.03 6.41 -2.60
CA VAL A 148 1.12 7.75 -3.20
C VAL A 148 2.50 8.01 -3.80
N ALA A 149 3.57 7.67 -3.07
CA ALA A 149 4.93 7.86 -3.54
C ALA A 149 5.24 7.09 -4.84
N ARG A 150 4.63 5.92 -5.01
CA ARG A 150 4.77 5.07 -6.20
C ARG A 150 3.68 5.28 -7.24
N LEU A 151 2.88 6.32 -7.11
CA LEU A 151 1.78 6.66 -8.02
C LEU A 151 0.75 5.52 -8.19
N ARG A 152 0.58 4.66 -7.17
CA ARG A 152 -0.48 3.64 -7.11
C ARG A 152 -1.81 4.22 -6.64
N SER A 153 -1.75 5.36 -5.96
CA SER A 153 -2.90 6.16 -5.55
C SER A 153 -2.59 7.63 -5.74
N GLU A 154 -3.58 8.39 -6.20
CA GLU A 154 -3.47 9.84 -6.37
C GLU A 154 -3.52 10.58 -5.04
N ILE A 155 -4.22 10.02 -4.06
CA ILE A 155 -4.38 10.60 -2.73
C ILE A 155 -4.19 9.52 -1.66
N GLY A 156 -3.50 9.89 -0.59
CA GLY A 156 -3.41 9.15 0.65
C GLY A 156 -4.13 9.88 1.78
N ILE A 157 -5.00 9.21 2.52
CA ILE A 157 -5.68 9.77 3.69
C ILE A 157 -5.18 9.07 4.94
N LEU A 158 -4.52 9.81 5.81
CA LEU A 158 -3.96 9.30 7.05
C LEU A 158 -4.11 10.30 8.20
N PHE A 159 -3.92 9.82 9.40
CA PHE A 159 -4.05 10.56 10.64
C PHE A 159 -2.68 11.00 11.19
N ILE A 160 -2.62 12.23 11.63
CA ILE A 160 -1.46 12.80 12.35
C ILE A 160 -1.93 13.38 13.68
N ASN A 161 -1.14 13.18 14.73
CA ASN A 161 -1.29 13.81 16.04
C ASN A 161 0.09 14.24 16.57
N ASP A 162 0.12 14.90 17.74
CA ASP A 162 1.37 15.38 18.36
C ASP A 162 2.40 14.27 18.60
N PHE A 163 1.96 13.03 18.80
CA PHE A 163 2.83 11.89 19.05
C PHE A 163 3.53 11.39 17.78
N ASN A 164 2.81 11.27 16.65
CA ASN A 164 3.34 10.67 15.43
C ASN A 164 3.79 11.68 14.36
N GLU A 165 3.46 12.96 14.51
CA GLU A 165 3.68 14.00 13.51
C GLU A 165 5.12 14.08 13.03
N ALA A 166 6.09 14.12 13.95
CA ALA A 166 7.50 14.27 13.60
C ALA A 166 8.01 13.12 12.74
N VAL A 167 7.56 11.89 13.04
CA VAL A 167 7.95 10.68 12.31
C VAL A 167 7.28 10.63 10.94
N ILE A 168 5.96 10.84 10.89
CA ILE A 168 5.20 10.80 9.63
C ILE A 168 5.68 11.89 8.68
N ARG A 169 5.82 13.15 9.14
CA ARG A 169 6.32 14.25 8.29
C ARG A 169 7.74 14.02 7.77
N LYS A 170 8.61 13.39 8.57
CA LYS A 170 9.96 13.01 8.09
C LYS A 170 9.90 12.00 6.95
N ILE A 171 9.00 11.02 7.04
CA ILE A 171 8.82 10.00 6.00
C ILE A 171 8.22 10.64 4.76
N LEU A 172 7.15 11.43 4.88
CA LEU A 172 6.55 12.14 3.75
C LEU A 172 7.59 12.99 3.00
N LYS A 173 8.42 13.72 3.74
CA LYS A 173 9.50 14.52 3.15
C LYS A 173 10.53 13.66 2.40
N SER A 174 10.86 12.46 2.89
CA SER A 174 11.79 11.56 2.20
C SER A 174 11.26 11.00 0.88
N TYR A 175 9.94 11.00 0.72
CA TYR A 175 9.24 10.62 -0.51
C TYR A 175 8.77 11.84 -1.33
N GLU A 176 9.18 13.06 -0.95
CA GLU A 176 8.78 14.32 -1.61
C GLU A 176 7.25 14.52 -1.64
N LEU A 177 6.53 14.02 -0.61
CA LEU A 177 5.09 14.16 -0.46
C LEU A 177 4.73 15.33 0.45
N GLU A 178 3.63 16.02 0.12
CA GLU A 178 3.05 17.09 0.91
C GLU A 178 1.86 16.59 1.72
N PHE A 179 1.73 17.08 2.95
CA PHE A 179 0.56 16.81 3.81
C PHE A 179 -0.30 18.05 3.93
N HIS A 180 -1.57 17.89 3.54
CA HIS A 180 -2.60 18.92 3.67
C HIS A 180 -3.62 18.51 4.72
N GLU A 181 -3.82 19.33 5.73
CA GLU A 181 -4.84 19.10 6.76
C GLU A 181 -6.25 19.20 6.16
N LEU A 182 -7.07 18.16 6.35
CA LEU A 182 -8.48 18.18 5.96
C LEU A 182 -9.35 18.72 7.09
N PHE A 183 -9.15 18.24 8.30
CA PHE A 183 -9.85 18.67 9.51
C PHE A 183 -9.17 18.10 10.76
N THR A 184 -9.49 18.68 11.91
CA THR A 184 -9.11 18.16 13.22
C THR A 184 -10.33 17.54 13.91
N ALA A 185 -10.18 16.34 14.48
CA ALA A 185 -11.24 15.62 15.17
C ALA A 185 -10.84 15.24 16.60
N LYS A 186 -11.83 15.14 17.49
CA LYS A 186 -11.63 14.66 18.86
C LYS A 186 -11.67 13.13 18.90
N PRO A 187 -10.92 12.50 19.83
CA PRO A 187 -11.01 11.06 20.05
C PRO A 187 -12.34 10.66 20.68
N HIS A 188 -12.87 9.52 20.25
CA HIS A 188 -14.06 8.90 20.79
C HIS A 188 -13.83 7.42 21.03
N VAL A 189 -14.46 6.90 22.08
CA VAL A 189 -14.49 5.46 22.36
C VAL A 189 -15.61 4.83 21.55
N PHE A 190 -15.25 3.84 20.74
CA PHE A 190 -16.20 3.03 19.97
C PHE A 190 -16.49 1.75 20.69
N ILE A 191 -17.75 1.54 21.03
CA ILE A 191 -18.29 0.36 21.69
C ILE A 191 -19.62 -0.05 21.07
N SER A 192 -20.00 -1.30 21.22
CA SER A 192 -21.34 -1.79 20.83
C SER A 192 -22.42 -1.07 21.65
N ARG A 193 -23.60 -0.83 21.06
CA ARG A 193 -24.79 -0.32 21.80
C ARG A 193 -25.19 -1.22 22.98
N LYS A 194 -24.80 -2.49 22.97
CA LYS A 194 -25.05 -3.45 24.05
C LYS A 194 -23.92 -3.51 25.07
N HIS A 195 -22.86 -2.72 24.89
CA HIS A 195 -21.73 -2.70 25.81
C HIS A 195 -22.17 -2.18 27.18
N PRO A 196 -21.68 -2.72 28.30
CA PRO A 196 -22.05 -2.27 29.65
C PRO A 196 -21.86 -0.78 29.90
N LEU A 197 -20.90 -0.16 29.22
CA LEU A 197 -20.62 1.29 29.31
C LEU A 197 -21.38 2.14 28.26
N ALA A 198 -22.28 1.56 27.45
CA ALA A 198 -22.93 2.28 26.36
C ALA A 198 -23.85 3.43 26.81
N GLN A 199 -24.28 3.42 28.07
CA GLN A 199 -25.11 4.47 28.66
C GLN A 199 -24.29 5.58 29.35
N CYS A 200 -22.95 5.45 29.42
CA CYS A 200 -22.09 6.44 30.03
C CYS A 200 -21.86 7.60 29.03
N SER A 201 -22.14 8.83 29.46
CA SER A 201 -21.83 10.03 28.65
C SER A 201 -20.33 10.32 28.59
N VAL A 202 -19.58 9.89 29.58
CA VAL A 202 -18.12 9.99 29.67
C VAL A 202 -17.59 8.63 30.15
N ILE A 203 -16.56 8.13 29.48
CA ILE A 203 -15.88 6.90 29.82
C ILE A 203 -14.44 7.24 30.21
N HIS A 204 -14.02 6.81 31.39
CA HIS A 204 -12.66 6.99 31.89
C HIS A 204 -11.79 5.76 31.55
N ASN A 205 -10.50 5.96 31.31
CA ASN A 205 -9.57 4.88 30.93
C ASN A 205 -9.61 3.66 31.87
N GLY A 206 -9.73 3.89 33.19
CA GLY A 206 -9.83 2.78 34.17
C GLY A 206 -11.03 1.87 33.98
N GLN A 207 -12.13 2.37 33.43
CA GLN A 207 -13.34 1.58 33.15
C GLN A 207 -13.17 0.67 31.93
N LEU A 208 -12.20 0.97 31.06
CA LEU A 208 -11.92 0.22 29.84
C LEU A 208 -10.95 -0.96 30.06
N GLU A 209 -10.23 -1.00 31.19
CA GLU A 209 -9.21 -2.02 31.45
C GLU A 209 -9.72 -3.45 31.45
N GLU A 210 -10.99 -3.66 31.80
CA GLU A 210 -11.63 -4.98 31.84
C GLU A 210 -12.03 -5.48 30.45
N TYR A 211 -12.08 -4.61 29.45
CA TYR A 211 -12.54 -4.92 28.10
C TYR A 211 -11.38 -5.05 27.12
N PRO A 212 -11.47 -5.92 26.10
CA PRO A 212 -10.44 -6.03 25.09
C PRO A 212 -10.40 -4.78 24.20
N TYR A 213 -9.19 -4.24 24.02
CA TYR A 213 -8.90 -3.18 23.06
C TYR A 213 -8.65 -3.77 21.68
N LEU A 214 -9.30 -3.24 20.68
CA LEU A 214 -9.14 -3.63 19.29
C LEU A 214 -8.46 -2.52 18.49
N SER A 215 -7.49 -2.90 17.67
CA SER A 215 -6.74 -1.99 16.81
C SER A 215 -6.42 -2.66 15.48
N PHE A 216 -6.06 -1.84 14.49
CA PHE A 216 -5.57 -2.34 13.22
C PHE A 216 -4.08 -2.65 13.29
N GLU A 217 -3.66 -3.78 12.73
CA GLU A 217 -2.24 -4.11 12.64
C GLU A 217 -1.55 -3.30 11.55
N GLN A 218 -0.27 -2.98 11.78
CA GLN A 218 0.53 -2.16 10.87
C GLN A 218 1.63 -2.98 10.14
N GLY A 219 1.44 -4.30 10.00
CA GLY A 219 2.31 -5.20 9.25
C GLY A 219 3.78 -5.14 9.69
N GLU A 220 4.68 -5.06 8.72
CA GLU A 220 6.12 -4.99 8.98
C GLU A 220 6.54 -3.70 9.71
N HIS A 221 5.81 -2.61 9.51
CA HIS A 221 6.01 -1.32 10.16
C HIS A 221 5.21 -1.20 11.47
N ASN A 222 5.20 -2.28 12.28
CA ASN A 222 4.40 -2.36 13.51
C ASN A 222 4.98 -1.47 14.64
N SER A 223 4.99 -0.17 14.42
CA SER A 223 5.36 0.84 15.41
C SER A 223 4.12 1.65 15.80
N PHE A 224 4.05 2.11 17.05
CA PHE A 224 2.97 2.98 17.53
C PHE A 224 2.81 4.27 16.71
N TYR A 225 3.88 4.74 16.05
CA TYR A 225 3.81 5.91 15.18
C TYR A 225 2.94 5.72 13.92
N PHE A 226 2.72 4.48 13.51
CA PHE A 226 1.88 4.15 12.35
C PHE A 226 0.47 3.71 12.72
N SER A 227 0.17 3.57 14.02
CA SER A 227 -1.17 3.20 14.47
C SER A 227 -2.22 4.21 14.04
N GLU A 228 -3.39 3.70 13.67
CA GLU A 228 -4.54 4.50 13.26
C GLU A 228 -5.36 5.00 14.45
N GLU A 229 -5.16 4.38 15.60
CA GLU A 229 -5.88 4.68 16.82
C GLU A 229 -5.10 5.66 17.70
N ILE A 230 -5.84 6.56 18.29
CA ILE A 230 -5.33 7.51 19.27
C ILE A 230 -5.02 6.78 20.59
N PHE A 231 -3.96 7.18 21.26
CA PHE A 231 -3.45 6.53 22.48
C PHE A 231 -3.01 5.07 22.28
N SER A 232 -2.53 4.74 21.09
CA SER A 232 -1.99 3.41 20.77
C SER A 232 -0.79 3.02 21.63
N GLU A 233 -0.01 4.01 22.11
CA GLU A 233 1.15 3.86 22.99
C GLU A 233 0.78 3.43 24.40
N THR A 234 -0.49 3.53 24.79
CA THR A 234 -0.93 3.16 26.15
C THR A 234 -0.88 1.64 26.34
N ALA A 235 -0.20 1.20 27.40
CA ALA A 235 -0.17 -0.22 27.77
C ALA A 235 -1.57 -0.70 28.19
N ARG A 236 -2.03 -1.80 27.61
CA ARG A 236 -3.32 -2.43 27.89
C ARG A 236 -3.16 -3.91 28.17
N LYS A 237 -3.97 -4.43 29.07
CA LYS A 237 -3.91 -5.86 29.47
C LYS A 237 -4.43 -6.80 28.38
N LYS A 238 -5.42 -6.38 27.61
CA LYS A 238 -6.12 -7.18 26.59
C LYS A 238 -6.08 -6.46 25.25
N ASN A 239 -5.27 -6.94 24.31
CA ASN A 239 -5.13 -6.35 22.99
C ASN A 239 -5.47 -7.37 21.91
N ILE A 240 -6.25 -6.98 20.92
CA ILE A 240 -6.55 -7.77 19.73
C ILE A 240 -6.25 -6.89 18.53
N ARG A 241 -5.42 -7.40 17.60
CA ARG A 241 -5.12 -6.71 16.34
C ARG A 241 -5.83 -7.41 15.20
N VAL A 242 -6.36 -6.61 14.28
CA VAL A 242 -7.12 -7.08 13.12
C VAL A 242 -6.65 -6.37 11.85
N ARG A 243 -7.02 -6.92 10.69
CA ARG A 243 -6.64 -6.35 9.38
C ARG A 243 -7.76 -5.63 8.68
N ASP A 244 -9.00 -5.90 9.06
CA ASP A 244 -10.16 -5.40 8.36
C ASP A 244 -11.25 -4.93 9.33
N ARG A 245 -12.07 -4.03 8.84
CA ARG A 245 -13.12 -3.36 9.59
C ARG A 245 -14.26 -4.31 9.99
N ALA A 246 -14.60 -5.28 9.15
CA ALA A 246 -15.69 -6.20 9.43
C ALA A 246 -15.33 -7.12 10.62
N THR A 247 -14.09 -7.62 10.64
CA THR A 247 -13.57 -8.38 11.78
C THR A 247 -13.52 -7.53 13.04
N LEU A 248 -13.07 -6.28 12.97
CA LEU A 248 -13.05 -5.36 14.11
C LEU A 248 -14.44 -5.19 14.71
N PHE A 249 -15.46 -4.90 13.92
CA PHE A 249 -16.82 -4.70 14.41
C PHE A 249 -17.45 -5.97 14.98
N ASN A 250 -17.21 -7.13 14.37
CA ASN A 250 -17.70 -8.40 14.92
C ASN A 250 -17.10 -8.70 16.29
N LEU A 251 -15.80 -8.44 16.49
CA LEU A 251 -15.14 -8.62 17.78
C LEU A 251 -15.58 -7.58 18.81
N LEU A 252 -15.79 -6.31 18.41
CA LEU A 252 -16.37 -5.28 19.29
C LEU A 252 -17.71 -5.74 19.86
N ILE A 253 -18.57 -6.31 19.02
CA ILE A 253 -19.90 -6.81 19.44
C ILE A 253 -19.77 -8.09 20.26
N GLY A 254 -19.00 -9.07 19.78
CA GLY A 254 -18.93 -10.42 20.36
C GLY A 254 -18.20 -10.48 21.69
N LEU A 255 -17.24 -9.59 21.94
CA LEU A 255 -16.38 -9.59 23.12
C LEU A 255 -16.63 -8.42 24.07
N ASN A 256 -17.60 -7.55 23.80
CA ASN A 256 -17.73 -6.26 24.45
C ASN A 256 -16.41 -5.49 24.41
N GLY A 257 -15.75 -5.50 23.26
CA GLY A 257 -14.49 -4.81 23.07
C GLY A 257 -14.69 -3.32 22.81
N TYR A 258 -13.57 -2.59 22.72
CA TYR A 258 -13.57 -1.18 22.37
C TYR A 258 -12.39 -0.83 21.46
N THR A 259 -12.55 0.25 20.71
CA THR A 259 -11.43 0.94 20.04
C THR A 259 -11.54 2.44 20.28
N VAL A 260 -10.46 3.18 20.03
CA VAL A 260 -10.45 4.66 20.11
C VAL A 260 -10.07 5.19 18.75
N SER A 261 -10.95 5.97 18.17
CA SER A 261 -10.72 6.56 16.84
C SER A 261 -11.19 8.00 16.80
N SER A 262 -10.67 8.77 15.86
CA SER A 262 -11.21 10.08 15.52
C SER A 262 -12.45 9.85 14.65
N CYS A 263 -13.64 10.00 15.20
CA CYS A 263 -14.87 9.88 14.44
C CYS A 263 -15.38 11.22 13.97
N LEU A 264 -15.54 11.34 12.66
CA LEU A 264 -16.64 12.09 12.11
C LEU A 264 -17.79 11.10 11.96
N LEU A 265 -18.78 11.26 12.82
CA LEU A 265 -20.01 10.49 12.79
C LEU A 265 -20.79 10.81 11.50
N TYR A 266 -20.50 10.03 10.45
CA TYR A 266 -21.56 9.65 9.56
C TYR A 266 -21.79 8.16 9.81
N THR A 267 -22.82 7.88 10.56
CA THR A 267 -23.34 6.55 10.75
C THR A 267 -23.65 5.97 9.37
N SER A 268 -22.74 5.18 8.84
CA SER A 268 -23.17 4.17 7.88
C SER A 268 -24.11 3.26 8.65
N PRO A 269 -25.39 3.11 8.25
CA PRO A 269 -26.26 2.15 8.89
C PRO A 269 -25.59 0.81 8.77
N SER A 270 -25.38 0.14 9.92
CA SER A 270 -24.99 -1.26 9.92
C SER A 270 -26.02 -2.01 9.09
N PRO A 271 -25.64 -3.04 8.29
CA PRO A 271 -26.60 -3.89 7.61
C PRO A 271 -27.68 -4.49 8.52
N ARG A 272 -27.49 -4.43 9.85
CA ARG A 272 -28.46 -4.85 10.87
C ARG A 272 -29.36 -3.73 11.40
N ASP A 273 -29.10 -2.47 11.03
CA ASP A 273 -29.98 -1.35 11.39
C ASP A 273 -31.10 -1.13 10.35
N CYS A 274 -31.16 -1.95 9.30
CA CYS A 274 -32.20 -1.97 8.26
C CYS A 274 -33.29 -3.02 8.48
N SER A 275 -33.47 -3.52 9.70
CA SER A 275 -34.55 -4.45 10.07
C SER A 275 -35.42 -3.88 11.19
#